data_6b92b83b755752c100aa732176baee20
#
_entry.id   6b92b83b755752c100aa732176baee20
#
_cell.length_a   1.000
_cell.length_b   1.000
_cell.length_c   1.000
_cell.angle_alpha   90.00
_cell.angle_beta   90.00
_cell.angle_gamma   90.00
#
_symmetry.space_group_name_H-M   'P 1'
#
loop_
_entity.id
_entity.type
_entity.pdbx_description
1 polymer ?
#
loop_
_entity_poly.entity_id
_entity_poly.type
_entity_poly.pdbx_seq_one_letter_code
_entity_poly.pdbx_strand_id
1 'polypeptide(L)'
;MDRVSDLRSQEELSKAVRSVVGAKQSGSEDILAPLIAEAVKAVLPKNPANFNVDNIRVVKIMGGDLSSSRVVKGMVLGREPDGTVKRAKKAKVGVFSCPIDTSQTETKGTVLLKNAKEMLDFSTGEEAQLEAAVKELYDSGLRVVVAGSTVGELALHYLNRMNILVIKILSKFELRRLCRVCNATPLARLGAPMPDEMGSIDIVETTEIGGDRVTVFRQDSETAVTRTATIVLRGATQNHLDDVERAIDDGVNVIKAITKDPRLVPGAGATEMQLVERITNFADKTPGLPQYAIRKYAEAFEVIPRTLAESAGLDATEVLARLYTAHQHRPDADIRKRKEESASSSEEEDTSAETSESEDQYWTTGVDLESMDSTGVLDAVDEGILDLMVSKSWAIRLATEAARTVLSVDQIIVARQAGGPKPPGQNPGWDED
;
A
#
# COMPACT_ATOMS: atom_id res chain seq x y z
N MET A 1 23.47 -11.41 2.61
CA MET A 1 22.19 -10.74 2.91
C MET A 1 22.30 -9.30 2.46
N ASP A 2 21.56 -8.96 1.45
CA ASP A 2 21.47 -7.57 1.01
C ASP A 2 20.67 -6.73 2.01
N ARG A 3 21.00 -5.46 2.08
CA ARG A 3 20.29 -4.50 2.93
C ARG A 3 20.00 -3.25 2.12
N VAL A 4 18.79 -2.75 2.26
CA VAL A 4 18.49 -1.39 1.80
C VAL A 4 19.22 -0.43 2.74
N SER A 5 20.24 0.25 2.23
CA SER A 5 21.09 1.14 3.00
C SER A 5 20.48 2.53 3.15
N ASP A 6 19.90 3.04 2.07
CA ASP A 6 19.26 4.37 2.03
C ASP A 6 17.79 4.28 1.58
N LEU A 7 16.88 4.46 2.53
CA LEU A 7 15.44 4.54 2.29
C LEU A 7 15.00 5.77 1.47
N ARG A 8 15.90 6.66 1.13
CA ARG A 8 15.64 7.83 0.26
C ARG A 8 16.18 7.65 -1.14
N SER A 9 16.98 6.61 -1.39
CA SER A 9 17.41 6.22 -2.72
C SER A 9 16.24 5.59 -3.47
N GLN A 10 15.86 6.21 -4.59
CA GLN A 10 14.80 5.67 -5.44
C GLN A 10 15.20 4.34 -6.08
N GLU A 11 16.46 4.17 -6.41
CA GLU A 11 17.00 2.96 -7.04
C GLU A 11 16.93 1.76 -6.09
N GLU A 12 17.41 1.92 -4.84
CA GLU A 12 17.36 0.84 -3.84
C GLU A 12 15.93 0.43 -3.50
N LEU A 13 15.02 1.41 -3.33
CA LEU A 13 13.62 1.12 -3.09
C LEU A 13 12.96 0.43 -4.28
N SER A 14 13.26 0.89 -5.51
CA SER A 14 12.73 0.27 -6.73
C SER A 14 13.21 -1.18 -6.86
N LYS A 15 14.51 -1.45 -6.63
CA LYS A 15 15.08 -2.80 -6.62
C LYS A 15 14.38 -3.71 -5.59
N ALA A 16 14.15 -3.22 -4.38
CA ALA A 16 13.52 -3.99 -3.31
C ALA A 16 12.04 -4.31 -3.55
N VAL A 17 11.33 -3.50 -4.37
CA VAL A 17 9.89 -3.67 -4.65
C VAL A 17 9.65 -4.42 -5.96
N ARG A 18 10.65 -4.49 -6.84
CA ARG A 18 10.52 -5.08 -8.18
C ARG A 18 9.94 -6.50 -8.15
N SER A 19 10.50 -7.38 -7.33
CA SER A 19 10.05 -8.78 -7.20
C SER A 19 8.61 -8.89 -6.67
N VAL A 20 8.22 -7.99 -5.77
CA VAL A 20 6.86 -7.97 -5.20
C VAL A 20 5.82 -7.55 -6.24
N VAL A 21 6.16 -6.54 -7.04
CA VAL A 21 5.31 -6.07 -8.14
C VAL A 21 5.21 -7.14 -9.23
N GLY A 22 6.34 -7.74 -9.61
CA GLY A 22 6.43 -8.79 -10.64
C GLY A 22 5.60 -10.03 -10.29
N ALA A 23 5.52 -10.39 -9.02
CA ALA A 23 4.69 -11.50 -8.55
C ALA A 23 3.18 -11.32 -8.86
N LYS A 24 2.72 -10.08 -9.10
CA LYS A 24 1.32 -9.77 -9.42
C LYS A 24 1.10 -9.18 -10.81
N GLN A 25 2.05 -8.41 -11.30
CA GLN A 25 1.98 -7.69 -12.58
C GLN A 25 3.29 -7.88 -13.34
N SER A 26 3.51 -9.13 -13.80
CA SER A 26 4.67 -9.48 -14.62
C SER A 26 4.72 -8.65 -15.89
N GLY A 27 5.90 -8.13 -16.23
CA GLY A 27 6.15 -7.27 -17.38
C GLY A 27 5.85 -5.78 -17.16
N SER A 28 5.40 -5.38 -15.96
CA SER A 28 5.11 -3.98 -15.60
C SER A 28 5.99 -3.45 -14.47
N GLU A 29 6.96 -4.23 -14.03
CA GLU A 29 7.82 -3.93 -12.88
C GLU A 29 8.63 -2.65 -13.10
N ASP A 30 9.15 -2.47 -14.33
CA ASP A 30 9.98 -1.34 -14.68
C ASP A 30 9.23 0.00 -14.68
N ILE A 31 7.89 -0.05 -14.77
CA ILE A 31 7.03 1.13 -14.66
C ILE A 31 6.57 1.33 -13.23
N LEU A 32 6.09 0.27 -12.59
CA LEU A 32 5.42 0.37 -11.28
C LEU A 32 6.40 0.54 -10.13
N ALA A 33 7.55 -0.16 -10.12
CA ALA A 33 8.50 -0.08 -9.02
C ALA A 33 9.09 1.33 -8.85
N PRO A 34 9.52 2.05 -9.91
CA PRO A 34 9.93 3.45 -9.81
C PRO A 34 8.83 4.40 -9.35
N LEU A 35 7.56 4.18 -9.80
CA LEU A 35 6.42 4.99 -9.37
C LEU A 35 6.15 4.85 -7.87
N ILE A 36 6.20 3.62 -7.35
CA ILE A 36 6.04 3.34 -5.92
C ILE A 36 7.18 4.00 -5.13
N ALA A 37 8.42 3.86 -5.58
CA ALA A 37 9.59 4.45 -4.93
C ALA A 37 9.50 5.98 -4.90
N GLU A 38 9.08 6.63 -6.00
CA GLU A 38 8.86 8.07 -6.07
C GLU A 38 7.76 8.53 -5.11
N ALA A 39 6.61 7.83 -5.08
CA ALA A 39 5.50 8.15 -4.19
C ALA A 39 5.91 8.04 -2.72
N VAL A 40 6.63 6.98 -2.35
CA VAL A 40 7.14 6.80 -0.98
C VAL A 40 8.15 7.88 -0.61
N LYS A 41 9.12 8.17 -1.49
CA LYS A 41 10.12 9.23 -1.28
C LYS A 41 9.48 10.58 -1.01
N ALA A 42 8.38 10.91 -1.72
CA ALA A 42 7.64 12.16 -1.53
C ALA A 42 6.99 12.27 -0.15
N VAL A 43 6.62 11.14 0.48
CA VAL A 43 5.83 11.09 1.73
C VAL A 43 6.67 10.66 2.93
N LEU A 44 7.89 10.18 2.72
CA LEU A 44 8.72 9.61 3.77
C LEU A 44 9.03 10.65 4.87
N PRO A 45 8.63 10.41 6.13
CA PRO A 45 8.89 11.34 7.23
C PRO A 45 10.37 11.38 7.59
N LYS A 46 10.77 12.34 8.42
CA LYS A 46 12.15 12.43 8.93
C LYS A 46 12.56 11.15 9.67
N ASN A 47 11.64 10.58 10.47
CA ASN A 47 11.83 9.27 11.07
C ASN A 47 11.07 8.21 10.25
N PRO A 48 11.76 7.33 9.48
CA PRO A 48 11.13 6.33 8.61
C PRO A 48 10.18 5.37 9.34
N ALA A 49 10.40 5.09 10.62
CA ALA A 49 9.53 4.22 11.40
C ALA A 49 8.08 4.72 11.49
N ASN A 50 7.88 6.05 11.39
CA ASN A 50 6.57 6.70 11.41
C ASN A 50 5.88 6.76 10.03
N PHE A 51 6.46 6.13 9.01
CA PHE A 51 5.84 6.04 7.69
C PHE A 51 4.47 5.36 7.79
N ASN A 52 3.44 5.98 7.20
CA ASN A 52 2.08 5.44 7.16
C ASN A 52 1.67 5.19 5.71
N VAL A 53 1.27 3.96 5.43
CA VAL A 53 0.79 3.51 4.11
C VAL A 53 -0.41 4.33 3.63
N ASP A 54 -1.32 4.72 4.53
CA ASP A 54 -2.51 5.52 4.20
C ASP A 54 -2.20 6.88 3.56
N ASN A 55 -0.96 7.34 3.63
CA ASN A 55 -0.53 8.60 3.02
C ASN A 55 -0.28 8.49 1.52
N ILE A 56 -0.24 7.27 0.99
CA ILE A 56 -0.18 7.02 -0.45
C ILE A 56 -1.57 6.62 -0.92
N ARG A 57 -2.07 7.32 -1.92
CA ARG A 57 -3.38 7.06 -2.53
C ARG A 57 -3.19 6.67 -3.98
N VAL A 58 -3.98 5.71 -4.42
CA VAL A 58 -4.09 5.34 -5.83
C VAL A 58 -5.41 5.87 -6.37
N VAL A 59 -5.37 6.52 -7.52
CA VAL A 59 -6.54 6.97 -8.27
C VAL A 59 -6.49 6.34 -9.66
N LYS A 60 -7.54 5.64 -10.01
CA LYS A 60 -7.70 4.92 -11.28
C LYS A 60 -8.48 5.76 -12.26
N ILE A 61 -7.91 6.01 -13.43
CA ILE A 61 -8.54 6.78 -14.50
C ILE A 61 -8.41 5.96 -15.79
N MET A 62 -9.53 5.54 -16.35
CA MET A 62 -9.56 4.77 -17.58
C MET A 62 -9.02 5.56 -18.77
N GLY A 63 -8.50 4.83 -19.74
CA GLY A 63 -7.95 5.37 -20.99
C GLY A 63 -6.45 5.68 -20.90
N GLY A 64 -5.76 5.47 -22.00
CA GLY A 64 -4.31 5.52 -22.08
C GLY A 64 -3.64 4.21 -21.70
N ASP A 65 -2.36 4.28 -21.47
CA ASP A 65 -1.48 3.16 -21.15
C ASP A 65 -0.86 3.34 -19.74
N LEU A 66 -0.41 2.25 -19.16
CA LEU A 66 0.21 2.23 -17.83
C LEU A 66 1.46 3.13 -17.74
N SER A 67 2.21 3.26 -18.85
CA SER A 67 3.37 4.18 -18.95
C SER A 67 3.01 5.66 -18.76
N SER A 68 1.72 6.02 -18.97
CA SER A 68 1.20 7.37 -18.73
C SER A 68 0.85 7.66 -17.27
N SER A 69 1.03 6.67 -16.39
CA SER A 69 0.80 6.81 -14.95
C SER A 69 1.85 7.72 -14.33
N ARG A 70 1.46 8.48 -13.31
CA ARG A 70 2.36 9.45 -12.66
C ARG A 70 2.06 9.66 -11.19
N VAL A 71 3.05 10.12 -10.47
CA VAL A 71 2.93 10.53 -9.07
C VAL A 71 2.59 12.02 -8.98
N VAL A 72 1.59 12.35 -8.18
CA VAL A 72 1.21 13.72 -7.84
C VAL A 72 1.49 13.97 -6.36
N LYS A 73 2.31 14.98 -6.06
CA LYS A 73 2.58 15.40 -4.68
C LYS A 73 1.36 16.16 -4.14
N GLY A 74 0.48 15.43 -3.47
CA GLY A 74 -0.80 15.94 -3.01
C GLY A 74 -1.91 14.92 -3.19
N MET A 75 -3.13 15.41 -3.43
CA MET A 75 -4.32 14.57 -3.57
C MET A 75 -5.05 14.85 -4.88
N VAL A 76 -5.44 13.79 -5.56
CA VAL A 76 -6.30 13.82 -6.75
C VAL A 76 -7.66 13.27 -6.38
N LEU A 77 -8.70 13.99 -6.71
CA LEU A 77 -10.10 13.60 -6.51
C LEU A 77 -10.75 13.37 -7.88
N GLY A 78 -11.36 12.21 -8.08
CA GLY A 78 -12.07 11.84 -9.30
C GLY A 78 -13.43 12.55 -9.43
N ARG A 79 -13.49 13.84 -9.11
CA ARG A 79 -14.70 14.66 -9.21
C ARG A 79 -14.37 16.12 -9.45
N GLU A 80 -15.32 16.83 -10.01
CA GLU A 80 -15.24 18.28 -10.17
C GLU A 80 -15.66 19.02 -8.89
N PRO A 81 -15.23 20.30 -8.72
CA PRO A 81 -15.81 21.22 -7.76
C PRO A 81 -17.30 21.45 -8.05
N ASP A 82 -18.08 21.55 -7.00
CA ASP A 82 -19.55 21.78 -7.11
C ASP A 82 -19.88 23.19 -7.61
N GLY A 83 -18.96 24.14 -7.46
CA GLY A 83 -19.13 25.53 -7.87
C GLY A 83 -18.65 25.84 -9.29
N THR A 84 -18.79 27.13 -9.67
CA THR A 84 -18.30 27.70 -10.94
C THR A 84 -16.78 27.90 -10.94
N VAL A 85 -16.17 28.07 -9.76
CA VAL A 85 -14.74 28.30 -9.60
C VAL A 85 -14.00 26.98 -9.71
N LYS A 86 -13.13 26.83 -10.73
CA LYS A 86 -12.41 25.58 -11.04
C LYS A 86 -10.93 25.63 -10.70
N ARG A 87 -10.40 26.80 -10.32
CA ARG A 87 -8.98 26.98 -10.04
C ARG A 87 -8.73 27.96 -8.92
N ALA A 88 -7.79 27.62 -8.03
CA ALA A 88 -7.26 28.50 -7.00
C ALA A 88 -5.75 28.31 -6.85
N LYS A 89 -5.01 29.41 -6.67
CA LYS A 89 -3.55 29.39 -6.46
C LYS A 89 -3.22 30.06 -5.13
N LYS A 90 -2.24 29.50 -4.39
CA LYS A 90 -1.77 30.00 -3.09
C LYS A 90 -2.93 30.34 -2.16
N ALA A 91 -3.87 29.38 -2.06
CA ALA A 91 -5.14 29.60 -1.39
C ALA A 91 -5.13 29.04 0.03
N LYS A 92 -5.84 29.72 0.93
CA LYS A 92 -6.19 29.17 2.22
C LYS A 92 -7.39 28.23 2.07
N VAL A 93 -7.33 27.09 2.74
CA VAL A 93 -8.32 26.01 2.68
C VAL A 93 -9.00 25.85 4.03
N GLY A 94 -10.32 25.89 4.04
CA GLY A 94 -11.15 25.53 5.19
C GLY A 94 -11.80 24.18 4.95
N VAL A 95 -11.71 23.28 5.93
CA VAL A 95 -12.32 21.95 5.87
C VAL A 95 -13.43 21.86 6.89
N PHE A 96 -14.65 21.65 6.43
CA PHE A 96 -15.85 21.54 7.27
C PHE A 96 -16.39 20.13 7.26
N SER A 97 -16.53 19.51 8.41
CA SER A 97 -17.17 18.20 8.57
C SER A 97 -18.70 18.31 8.76
N CYS A 98 -19.20 19.52 9.04
CA CYS A 98 -20.61 19.82 9.15
C CYS A 98 -21.23 20.16 7.77
N PRO A 99 -22.57 20.11 7.64
CA PRO A 99 -23.27 20.65 6.49
C PRO A 99 -23.05 22.16 6.37
N ILE A 100 -22.96 22.64 5.12
CA ILE A 100 -22.89 24.08 4.82
C ILE A 100 -24.27 24.46 4.29
N ASP A 101 -25.18 24.77 5.21
CA ASP A 101 -26.55 25.11 4.93
C ASP A 101 -27.13 25.98 6.06
N THR A 102 -28.35 26.46 5.91
CA THR A 102 -29.09 27.07 7.01
C THR A 102 -29.11 26.14 8.21
N SER A 103 -28.81 26.67 9.40
CA SER A 103 -28.68 25.87 10.61
C SER A 103 -30.03 25.22 10.95
N GLN A 104 -30.16 23.93 10.66
CA GLN A 104 -31.24 23.13 11.18
C GLN A 104 -30.88 22.71 12.63
N THR A 105 -31.74 23.09 13.57
CA THR A 105 -31.59 22.63 14.94
C THR A 105 -31.86 21.13 15.02
N GLU A 106 -30.98 20.37 15.66
CA GLU A 106 -31.16 18.92 15.89
C GLU A 106 -32.38 18.61 16.77
N THR A 107 -32.82 19.58 17.54
CA THR A 107 -34.04 19.48 18.33
C THR A 107 -35.25 19.89 17.48
N LYS A 108 -36.32 19.08 17.50
CA LYS A 108 -37.60 19.38 16.87
C LYS A 108 -38.19 20.65 17.51
N GLY A 109 -37.73 21.81 17.07
CA GLY A 109 -38.27 23.11 17.42
C GLY A 109 -39.42 23.44 16.46
N THR A 110 -40.54 23.95 17.00
CA THR A 110 -41.63 24.49 16.17
C THR A 110 -41.54 26.00 16.20
N VAL A 111 -41.40 26.62 15.04
CA VAL A 111 -41.51 28.06 14.92
C VAL A 111 -42.95 28.39 14.63
N LEU A 112 -43.56 29.17 15.49
CA LEU A 112 -44.94 29.63 15.33
C LEU A 112 -44.96 30.96 14.58
N LEU A 113 -45.30 30.92 13.30
CA LEU A 113 -45.51 32.11 12.47
C LEU A 113 -46.98 32.46 12.44
N LYS A 114 -47.32 33.67 12.86
CA LYS A 114 -48.72 34.11 12.98
C LYS A 114 -49.24 34.90 11.78
N ASN A 115 -48.31 35.49 11.02
CA ASN A 115 -48.64 36.41 9.90
C ASN A 115 -47.79 36.10 8.67
N ALA A 116 -48.33 36.36 7.48
CA ALA A 116 -47.60 36.21 6.24
C ALA A 116 -46.32 37.10 6.18
N LYS A 117 -46.34 38.24 6.86
CA LYS A 117 -45.17 39.11 6.97
C LYS A 117 -44.06 38.48 7.80
N GLU A 118 -44.37 37.84 8.94
CA GLU A 118 -43.41 37.09 9.76
C GLU A 118 -42.77 35.93 9.01
N MET A 119 -43.53 35.29 8.09
CA MET A 119 -43.00 34.22 7.25
C MET A 119 -41.99 34.74 6.22
N LEU A 120 -42.26 35.88 5.59
CA LEU A 120 -41.32 36.51 4.67
C LEU A 120 -40.06 37.02 5.40
N ASP A 121 -40.26 37.67 6.56
CA ASP A 121 -39.15 38.16 7.38
C ASP A 121 -38.28 37.00 7.90
N PHE A 122 -38.87 35.84 8.19
CA PHE A 122 -38.14 34.64 8.60
C PHE A 122 -37.24 34.09 7.47
N SER A 123 -37.80 33.88 6.27
CA SER A 123 -37.03 33.43 5.11
C SER A 123 -35.91 34.41 4.74
N THR A 124 -36.19 35.71 4.75
CA THR A 124 -35.18 36.75 4.49
C THR A 124 -34.11 36.78 5.58
N GLY A 125 -34.49 36.49 6.81
CA GLY A 125 -33.57 36.38 7.94
C GLY A 125 -32.63 35.19 7.83
N GLU A 126 -33.12 34.01 7.41
CA GLU A 126 -32.29 32.82 7.16
C GLU A 126 -31.29 33.06 6.02
N GLU A 127 -31.75 33.68 4.90
CA GLU A 127 -30.85 34.04 3.80
C GLU A 127 -29.74 35.02 4.24
N ALA A 128 -30.12 36.08 4.99
CA ALA A 128 -29.19 37.07 5.50
C ALA A 128 -28.16 36.46 6.46
N GLN A 129 -28.58 35.51 7.29
CA GLN A 129 -27.68 34.78 8.22
C GLN A 129 -26.68 33.92 7.46
N LEU A 130 -27.12 33.22 6.41
CA LEU A 130 -26.26 32.41 5.57
C LEU A 130 -25.27 33.28 4.76
N GLU A 131 -25.74 34.40 4.20
CA GLU A 131 -24.89 35.38 3.51
C GLU A 131 -23.81 35.92 4.47
N ALA A 132 -24.19 36.28 5.70
CA ALA A 132 -23.27 36.75 6.70
C ALA A 132 -22.21 35.70 7.05
N ALA A 133 -22.60 34.42 7.25
CA ALA A 133 -21.68 33.32 7.52
C ALA A 133 -20.69 33.09 6.35
N VAL A 134 -21.16 33.11 5.11
CA VAL A 134 -20.28 32.99 3.94
C VAL A 134 -19.34 34.20 3.82
N LYS A 135 -19.82 35.39 4.15
CA LYS A 135 -18.99 36.60 4.15
C LYS A 135 -17.90 36.53 5.22
N GLU A 136 -18.19 36.02 6.41
CA GLU A 136 -17.18 35.77 7.44
C GLU A 136 -16.09 34.80 6.95
N LEU A 137 -16.48 33.72 6.22
CA LEU A 137 -15.51 32.82 5.61
C LEU A 137 -14.61 33.54 4.59
N TYR A 138 -15.18 34.39 3.75
CA TYR A 138 -14.42 35.17 2.78
C TYR A 138 -13.45 36.17 3.45
N ASP A 139 -13.91 36.86 4.48
CA ASP A 139 -13.17 37.88 5.21
C ASP A 139 -12.00 37.24 6.02
N SER A 140 -12.13 35.98 6.46
CA SER A 140 -11.03 35.21 7.06
C SER A 140 -9.90 34.87 6.07
N GLY A 141 -10.12 35.14 4.77
CA GLY A 141 -9.17 34.89 3.69
C GLY A 141 -9.27 33.53 3.03
N LEU A 142 -10.30 32.74 3.34
CA LEU A 142 -10.54 31.47 2.67
C LEU A 142 -10.88 31.68 1.17
N ARG A 143 -10.32 30.80 0.34
CA ARG A 143 -10.61 30.76 -1.09
C ARG A 143 -10.99 29.35 -1.57
N VAL A 144 -10.77 28.35 -0.72
CA VAL A 144 -11.16 26.96 -0.98
C VAL A 144 -11.90 26.43 0.25
N VAL A 145 -13.10 25.93 0.03
CA VAL A 145 -13.95 25.30 1.04
C VAL A 145 -14.16 23.85 0.68
N VAL A 146 -13.84 22.98 1.62
CA VAL A 146 -14.03 21.53 1.49
C VAL A 146 -15.13 21.11 2.45
N ALA A 147 -16.21 20.59 1.90
CA ALA A 147 -17.36 20.13 2.67
C ALA A 147 -17.35 18.60 2.84
N GLY A 148 -17.32 18.13 4.08
CA GLY A 148 -17.44 16.71 4.43
C GLY A 148 -18.90 16.22 4.46
N SER A 149 -19.85 17.09 4.24
CA SER A 149 -21.28 16.82 4.23
C SER A 149 -21.96 17.56 3.07
N THR A 150 -23.25 17.74 3.14
CA THR A 150 -24.06 18.45 2.14
C THR A 150 -23.75 19.94 2.12
N VAL A 151 -23.87 20.53 0.94
CA VAL A 151 -23.85 21.99 0.73
C VAL A 151 -25.20 22.37 0.13
N GLY A 152 -25.91 23.28 0.77
CA GLY A 152 -27.18 23.79 0.29
C GLY A 152 -27.00 24.62 -1.01
N GLU A 153 -28.01 24.64 -1.89
CA GLU A 153 -27.94 25.38 -3.15
C GLU A 153 -27.75 26.87 -2.90
N LEU A 154 -28.42 27.39 -1.89
CA LEU A 154 -28.31 28.79 -1.50
C LEU A 154 -26.91 29.16 -1.01
N ALA A 155 -26.34 28.29 -0.16
CA ALA A 155 -24.95 28.41 0.30
C ALA A 155 -23.96 28.36 -0.86
N LEU A 156 -24.17 27.46 -1.81
CA LEU A 156 -23.35 27.32 -3.01
C LEU A 156 -23.43 28.58 -3.88
N HIS A 157 -24.63 29.20 -4.00
CA HIS A 157 -24.81 30.46 -4.73
C HIS A 157 -23.95 31.59 -4.11
N TYR A 158 -24.00 31.77 -2.79
CA TYR A 158 -23.20 32.81 -2.11
C TYR A 158 -21.71 32.52 -2.17
N LEU A 159 -21.28 31.24 -2.02
CA LEU A 159 -19.88 30.83 -2.15
C LEU A 159 -19.34 31.13 -3.56
N ASN A 160 -20.13 30.86 -4.61
CA ASN A 160 -19.78 31.18 -5.98
C ASN A 160 -19.68 32.70 -6.21
N ARG A 161 -20.61 33.49 -5.66
CA ARG A 161 -20.61 34.96 -5.73
C ARG A 161 -19.34 35.54 -5.08
N MET A 162 -18.83 34.92 -4.04
CA MET A 162 -17.57 35.30 -3.35
C MET A 162 -16.31 34.69 -4.01
N ASN A 163 -16.42 34.02 -5.16
CA ASN A 163 -15.32 33.33 -5.84
C ASN A 163 -14.59 32.33 -4.96
N ILE A 164 -15.28 31.57 -4.13
CA ILE A 164 -14.76 30.51 -3.30
C ILE A 164 -14.95 29.18 -4.04
N LEU A 165 -13.87 28.41 -4.19
CA LEU A 165 -13.93 27.06 -4.76
C LEU A 165 -14.53 26.12 -3.72
N VAL A 166 -15.55 25.36 -4.11
CA VAL A 166 -16.26 24.41 -3.22
C VAL A 166 -16.14 23.01 -3.76
N ILE A 167 -15.73 22.07 -2.90
CA ILE A 167 -15.70 20.66 -3.23
C ILE A 167 -16.28 19.82 -2.08
N LYS A 168 -17.15 18.87 -2.45
CA LYS A 168 -17.73 17.91 -1.49
C LYS A 168 -16.88 16.65 -1.41
N ILE A 169 -16.57 16.21 -0.19
CA ILE A 169 -15.86 14.97 0.08
C ILE A 169 -16.62 14.21 1.17
N LEU A 170 -17.49 13.29 0.76
CA LEU A 170 -18.32 12.52 1.69
C LEU A 170 -17.54 11.45 2.45
N SER A 171 -16.39 11.00 1.91
CA SER A 171 -15.53 10.02 2.54
C SER A 171 -14.71 10.64 3.67
N LYS A 172 -14.94 10.20 4.90
CA LYS A 172 -14.15 10.63 6.07
C LYS A 172 -12.65 10.33 5.93
N PHE A 173 -12.30 9.27 5.23
CA PHE A 173 -10.90 8.89 4.97
C PHE A 173 -10.23 9.87 3.98
N GLU A 174 -10.92 10.22 2.91
CA GLU A 174 -10.42 11.20 1.93
C GLU A 174 -10.32 12.59 2.54
N LEU A 175 -11.31 13.00 3.33
CA LEU A 175 -11.29 14.26 4.07
C LEU A 175 -10.07 14.36 4.99
N ARG A 176 -9.78 13.28 5.74
CA ARG A 176 -8.60 13.21 6.63
C ARG A 176 -7.29 13.29 5.86
N ARG A 177 -7.20 12.63 4.68
CA ARG A 177 -6.03 12.74 3.81
C ARG A 177 -5.86 14.16 3.27
N LEU A 178 -6.94 14.79 2.83
CA LEU A 178 -6.88 16.17 2.37
C LEU A 178 -6.46 17.15 3.48
N CYS A 179 -6.95 16.95 4.70
CA CYS A 179 -6.48 17.73 5.86
C CYS A 179 -4.95 17.60 6.06
N ARG A 180 -4.39 16.42 5.81
CA ARG A 180 -2.92 16.22 5.89
C ARG A 180 -2.17 16.89 4.75
N VAL A 181 -2.75 16.95 3.53
CA VAL A 181 -2.16 17.66 2.39
C VAL A 181 -2.09 19.15 2.64
N CYS A 182 -3.21 19.74 3.08
CA CYS A 182 -3.33 21.17 3.29
C CYS A 182 -2.84 21.63 4.67
N ASN A 183 -2.56 20.70 5.59
CA ASN A 183 -2.31 20.95 7.01
C ASN A 183 -3.47 21.71 7.66
N ALA A 184 -4.72 21.35 7.31
CA ALA A 184 -5.94 21.94 7.85
C ALA A 184 -6.54 21.09 8.96
N THR A 185 -7.28 21.71 9.88
CA THR A 185 -8.07 21.01 10.90
C THR A 185 -9.53 20.95 10.46
N PRO A 186 -10.20 19.77 10.48
CA PRO A 186 -11.60 19.66 10.11
C PRO A 186 -12.48 20.30 11.19
N LEU A 187 -13.31 21.25 10.79
CA LEU A 187 -14.22 21.99 11.65
C LEU A 187 -15.59 21.31 11.71
N ALA A 188 -16.14 21.18 12.91
CA ALA A 188 -17.49 20.66 13.13
C ALA A 188 -18.55 21.78 13.18
N ARG A 189 -18.13 23.03 13.08
CA ARG A 189 -19.00 24.22 13.11
C ARG A 189 -18.86 25.03 11.83
N LEU A 190 -19.91 25.66 11.39
CA LEU A 190 -19.88 26.67 10.34
C LEU A 190 -19.56 28.03 10.99
N GLY A 191 -18.61 28.76 10.44
CA GLY A 191 -18.16 30.07 10.92
C GLY A 191 -16.70 30.32 10.55
N ALA A 192 -16.21 31.52 10.81
CA ALA A 192 -14.83 31.90 10.51
C ALA A 192 -13.83 30.98 11.24
N PRO A 193 -12.94 30.29 10.53
CA PRO A 193 -11.90 29.48 11.14
C PRO A 193 -10.79 30.35 11.72
N MET A 194 -10.14 29.87 12.76
CA MET A 194 -8.94 30.50 13.29
C MET A 194 -7.76 30.30 12.33
N PRO A 195 -6.73 31.18 12.36
CA PRO A 195 -5.56 31.05 11.50
C PRO A 195 -4.86 29.68 11.57
N ASP A 196 -4.86 29.05 12.74
CA ASP A 196 -4.26 27.73 12.98
C ASP A 196 -5.13 26.54 12.47
N GLU A 197 -6.42 26.79 12.26
CA GLU A 197 -7.35 25.79 11.74
C GLU A 197 -7.36 25.79 10.20
N MET A 198 -6.93 26.89 9.58
CA MET A 198 -6.86 27.03 8.13
C MET A 198 -5.63 26.33 7.57
N GLY A 199 -5.83 25.51 6.55
CA GLY A 199 -4.76 24.98 5.75
C GLY A 199 -4.31 25.91 4.64
N SER A 200 -3.22 25.56 3.99
CA SER A 200 -2.71 26.24 2.80
C SER A 200 -2.44 25.24 1.69
N ILE A 201 -2.67 25.66 0.46
CA ILE A 201 -2.42 24.86 -0.73
C ILE A 201 -1.84 25.74 -1.83
N ASP A 202 -0.86 25.22 -2.57
CA ASP A 202 -0.21 25.98 -3.63
C ASP A 202 -1.11 26.06 -4.86
N ILE A 203 -1.66 24.93 -5.30
CA ILE A 203 -2.50 24.86 -6.49
C ILE A 203 -3.67 23.90 -6.25
N VAL A 204 -4.88 24.40 -6.53
CA VAL A 204 -6.07 23.58 -6.74
C VAL A 204 -6.55 23.86 -8.14
N GLU A 205 -6.64 22.84 -8.96
CA GLU A 205 -7.13 22.98 -10.32
C GLU A 205 -7.91 21.77 -10.78
N THR A 206 -8.90 22.01 -11.61
CA THR A 206 -9.62 20.95 -12.30
C THR A 206 -8.95 20.73 -13.64
N THR A 207 -8.49 19.51 -13.87
CA THR A 207 -7.85 19.06 -15.11
C THR A 207 -8.61 17.87 -15.67
N GLU A 208 -8.57 17.74 -16.99
CA GLU A 208 -9.10 16.57 -17.67
C GLU A 208 -7.98 15.56 -17.87
N ILE A 209 -8.18 14.35 -17.41
CA ILE A 209 -7.26 13.24 -17.55
C ILE A 209 -8.06 12.06 -18.11
N GLY A 210 -7.79 11.67 -19.37
CA GLY A 210 -8.42 10.52 -20.00
C GLY A 210 -9.94 10.64 -20.24
N GLY A 211 -10.46 11.86 -20.34
CA GLY A 211 -11.89 12.12 -20.48
C GLY A 211 -12.61 12.36 -19.15
N ASP A 212 -11.99 12.00 -18.03
CA ASP A 212 -12.52 12.28 -16.69
C ASP A 212 -12.01 13.62 -16.18
N ARG A 213 -12.91 14.43 -15.62
CA ARG A 213 -12.55 15.68 -14.96
C ARG A 213 -12.23 15.43 -13.49
N VAL A 214 -11.00 15.72 -13.14
CA VAL A 214 -10.46 15.49 -11.80
C VAL A 214 -10.01 16.78 -11.16
N THR A 215 -10.14 16.89 -9.85
CA THR A 215 -9.61 18.03 -9.09
C THR A 215 -8.32 17.62 -8.41
N VAL A 216 -7.26 18.35 -8.73
CA VAL A 216 -5.91 18.11 -8.22
C VAL A 216 -5.59 19.15 -7.15
N PHE A 217 -5.26 18.70 -5.96
CA PHE A 217 -4.68 19.47 -4.85
C PHE A 217 -3.18 19.22 -4.83
N ARG A 218 -2.38 20.18 -5.27
CA ARG A 218 -0.94 20.04 -5.43
C ARG A 218 -0.17 21.01 -4.54
N GLN A 219 0.87 20.47 -3.91
CA GLN A 219 1.81 21.22 -3.10
C GLN A 219 3.17 21.17 -3.80
N ASP A 220 3.57 22.24 -4.45
CA ASP A 220 4.78 22.30 -5.27
C ASP A 220 5.97 22.94 -4.53
N SER A 221 5.73 23.62 -3.40
CA SER A 221 6.79 24.28 -2.65
C SER A 221 7.71 23.25 -1.99
N GLU A 222 9.02 23.37 -2.22
CA GLU A 222 10.06 22.49 -1.63
C GLU A 222 10.07 22.55 -0.08
N THR A 223 9.58 23.64 0.50
CA THR A 223 9.48 23.83 1.94
C THR A 223 8.26 23.14 2.56
N ALA A 224 7.25 22.84 1.75
CA ALA A 224 6.06 22.14 2.22
C ALA A 224 6.34 20.63 2.23
N VAL A 225 6.47 20.06 3.41
CA VAL A 225 6.52 18.61 3.58
C VAL A 225 5.16 18.04 3.18
N THR A 226 5.06 17.59 1.94
CA THR A 226 3.86 16.90 1.45
C THR A 226 3.71 15.60 2.22
N ARG A 227 2.65 15.49 3.01
CA ARG A 227 2.40 14.30 3.84
C ARG A 227 1.57 13.25 3.13
N THR A 228 1.21 13.48 1.87
CA THR A 228 0.38 12.58 1.06
C THR A 228 0.80 12.67 -0.39
N ALA A 229 0.91 11.54 -1.05
CA ALA A 229 1.12 11.43 -2.49
C ALA A 229 0.00 10.61 -3.12
N THR A 230 -0.34 10.93 -4.36
CA THR A 230 -1.33 10.19 -5.13
C THR A 230 -0.69 9.65 -6.40
N ILE A 231 -0.79 8.35 -6.59
CA ILE A 231 -0.42 7.68 -7.83
C ILE A 231 -1.66 7.68 -8.74
N VAL A 232 -1.57 8.37 -9.87
CA VAL A 232 -2.63 8.38 -10.88
C VAL A 232 -2.33 7.27 -11.87
N LEU A 233 -3.14 6.21 -11.83
CA LEU A 233 -3.02 5.08 -12.73
C LEU A 233 -3.82 5.29 -14.00
N ARG A 234 -3.23 4.91 -15.12
CA ARG A 234 -3.85 4.93 -16.44
C ARG A 234 -3.87 3.51 -17.00
N GLY A 235 -4.95 3.16 -17.66
CA GLY A 235 -5.09 1.84 -18.26
C GLY A 235 -6.40 1.69 -19.02
N ALA A 236 -6.48 0.64 -19.85
CA ALA A 236 -7.60 0.44 -20.73
C ALA A 236 -8.85 -0.12 -20.02
N THR A 237 -8.66 -0.95 -18.97
CA THR A 237 -9.77 -1.63 -18.29
C THR A 237 -9.71 -1.44 -16.78
N GLN A 238 -10.89 -1.36 -16.16
CA GLN A 238 -11.01 -1.20 -14.71
C GLN A 238 -10.40 -2.39 -13.95
N ASN A 239 -10.61 -3.61 -14.43
CA ASN A 239 -10.09 -4.82 -13.78
C ASN A 239 -8.55 -4.82 -13.73
N HIS A 240 -7.90 -4.46 -14.85
CA HIS A 240 -6.45 -4.33 -14.88
C HIS A 240 -5.95 -3.26 -13.89
N LEU A 241 -6.64 -2.11 -13.83
CA LEU A 241 -6.31 -1.05 -12.88
C LEU A 241 -6.51 -1.48 -11.42
N ASP A 242 -7.49 -2.34 -11.14
CA ASP A 242 -7.72 -2.90 -9.80
C ASP A 242 -6.60 -3.87 -9.39
N ASP A 243 -6.10 -4.67 -10.32
CA ASP A 243 -4.98 -5.57 -10.08
C ASP A 243 -3.66 -4.80 -9.90
N VAL A 244 -3.44 -3.75 -10.70
CA VAL A 244 -2.28 -2.85 -10.53
C VAL A 244 -2.35 -2.11 -9.19
N GLU A 245 -3.52 -1.65 -8.76
CA GLU A 245 -3.69 -1.03 -7.44
C GLU A 245 -3.27 -1.98 -6.32
N ARG A 246 -3.67 -3.26 -6.39
CA ARG A 246 -3.26 -4.28 -5.41
C ARG A 246 -1.75 -4.52 -5.41
N ALA A 247 -1.11 -4.52 -6.58
CA ALA A 247 0.34 -4.65 -6.69
C ALA A 247 1.07 -3.46 -6.06
N ILE A 248 0.54 -2.24 -6.24
CA ILE A 248 1.06 -1.04 -5.61
C ILE A 248 0.88 -1.08 -4.09
N ASP A 249 -0.29 -1.47 -3.61
CA ASP A 249 -0.56 -1.58 -2.17
C ASP A 249 0.41 -2.56 -1.50
N ASP A 250 0.69 -3.70 -2.14
CA ASP A 250 1.67 -4.66 -1.63
C ASP A 250 3.08 -4.08 -1.65
N GLY A 251 3.48 -3.39 -2.72
CA GLY A 251 4.78 -2.72 -2.80
C GLY A 251 4.97 -1.66 -1.71
N VAL A 252 3.95 -0.84 -1.43
CA VAL A 252 3.97 0.16 -0.36
C VAL A 252 4.05 -0.50 1.03
N ASN A 253 3.34 -1.62 1.24
CA ASN A 253 3.42 -2.39 2.48
C ASN A 253 4.79 -3.03 2.69
N VAL A 254 5.43 -3.50 1.62
CA VAL A 254 6.80 -4.02 1.65
C VAL A 254 7.77 -2.92 2.09
N ILE A 255 7.66 -1.71 1.53
CA ILE A 255 8.51 -0.59 1.97
C ILE A 255 8.23 -0.24 3.44
N LYS A 256 6.98 -0.32 3.90
CA LYS A 256 6.67 -0.15 5.33
C LYS A 256 7.35 -1.20 6.19
N ALA A 257 7.47 -2.44 5.73
CA ALA A 257 8.21 -3.48 6.43
C ALA A 257 9.72 -3.22 6.41
N ILE A 258 10.28 -2.76 5.28
CA ILE A 258 11.69 -2.37 5.13
C ILE A 258 12.06 -1.24 6.11
N THR A 259 11.16 -0.30 6.41
CA THR A 259 11.43 0.75 7.41
C THR A 259 11.68 0.19 8.83
N LYS A 260 11.26 -1.04 9.10
CA LYS A 260 11.48 -1.73 10.38
C LYS A 260 12.67 -2.68 10.32
N ASP A 261 12.77 -3.46 9.25
CA ASP A 261 13.86 -4.41 9.01
C ASP A 261 14.27 -4.37 7.54
N PRO A 262 15.43 -3.78 7.21
CA PRO A 262 15.86 -3.57 5.83
C PRO A 262 16.54 -4.80 5.20
N ARG A 263 16.52 -5.96 5.85
CA ARG A 263 17.20 -7.16 5.36
C ARG A 263 16.40 -7.86 4.27
N LEU A 264 17.09 -8.16 3.17
CA LEU A 264 16.59 -8.90 2.04
C LEU A 264 17.27 -10.27 1.94
N VAL A 265 16.55 -11.23 1.41
CA VAL A 265 17.01 -12.60 1.16
C VAL A 265 16.70 -13.00 -0.28
N PRO A 266 17.47 -13.91 -0.91
CA PRO A 266 17.17 -14.38 -2.25
C PRO A 266 15.78 -15.03 -2.31
N GLY A 267 15.05 -14.74 -3.39
CA GLY A 267 13.77 -15.35 -3.71
C GLY A 267 13.90 -16.62 -4.54
N ALA A 268 12.93 -16.87 -5.41
CA ALA A 268 12.91 -18.00 -6.34
C ALA A 268 13.17 -19.39 -5.71
N GLY A 269 12.84 -19.58 -4.42
CA GLY A 269 13.09 -20.83 -3.69
C GLY A 269 14.52 -21.01 -3.18
N ALA A 270 15.45 -20.10 -3.45
CA ALA A 270 16.85 -20.21 -3.01
C ALA A 270 16.98 -20.23 -1.47
N THR A 271 16.27 -19.34 -0.80
CA THR A 271 16.26 -19.29 0.68
C THR A 271 15.70 -20.59 1.27
N GLU A 272 14.67 -21.17 0.71
CA GLU A 272 14.05 -22.42 1.11
C GLU A 272 15.04 -23.58 0.97
N MET A 273 15.73 -23.67 -0.17
CA MET A 273 16.76 -24.71 -0.39
C MET A 273 17.94 -24.59 0.58
N GLN A 274 18.38 -23.38 0.88
CA GLN A 274 19.41 -23.16 1.89
C GLN A 274 18.96 -23.56 3.31
N LEU A 275 17.66 -23.37 3.61
CA LEU A 275 17.09 -23.85 4.87
C LEU A 275 17.02 -25.39 4.92
N VAL A 276 16.64 -26.04 3.82
CA VAL A 276 16.64 -27.51 3.70
C VAL A 276 18.01 -28.05 4.06
N GLU A 277 19.07 -27.54 3.45
CA GLU A 277 20.43 -27.99 3.71
C GLU A 277 20.84 -27.80 5.17
N ARG A 278 20.66 -26.60 5.71
CA ARG A 278 21.05 -26.28 7.09
C ARG A 278 20.28 -27.07 8.13
N ILE A 279 18.97 -27.28 7.93
CA ILE A 279 18.13 -28.05 8.85
C ILE A 279 18.47 -29.54 8.76
N THR A 280 18.76 -30.06 7.57
CA THR A 280 19.19 -31.43 7.37
C THR A 280 20.55 -31.69 8.08
N ASN A 281 21.51 -30.80 7.90
CA ASN A 281 22.79 -30.86 8.61
C ASN A 281 22.62 -30.77 10.14
N PHE A 282 21.63 -30.04 10.62
CA PHE A 282 21.27 -29.99 12.02
C PHE A 282 20.64 -31.32 12.49
N ALA A 283 19.76 -31.90 11.68
CA ALA A 283 19.16 -33.20 11.95
C ALA A 283 20.23 -34.31 12.11
N ASP A 284 21.21 -34.32 11.21
CA ASP A 284 22.30 -35.33 11.23
C ASP A 284 23.16 -35.27 12.49
N LYS A 285 23.26 -34.10 13.09
CA LYS A 285 23.97 -33.88 14.36
C LYS A 285 23.12 -34.18 15.60
N THR A 286 21.77 -34.35 15.42
CA THR A 286 20.84 -34.57 16.53
C THR A 286 20.64 -36.05 16.80
N PRO A 287 20.98 -36.55 17.96
CA PRO A 287 20.79 -37.96 18.26
C PRO A 287 19.34 -38.34 18.59
N GLY A 288 18.94 -39.56 18.22
CA GLY A 288 17.67 -40.15 18.61
C GLY A 288 16.49 -39.85 17.68
N LEU A 289 15.27 -40.10 18.15
CA LEU A 289 14.03 -39.95 17.38
C LEU A 289 13.74 -38.54 16.82
N PRO A 290 14.09 -37.43 17.50
CA PRO A 290 13.88 -36.09 16.97
C PRO A 290 14.51 -35.84 15.59
N GLN A 291 15.60 -36.55 15.26
CA GLN A 291 16.27 -36.47 13.97
C GLN A 291 15.29 -36.68 12.80
N TYR A 292 14.39 -37.63 12.88
CA TYR A 292 13.45 -37.97 11.83
C TYR A 292 12.43 -36.82 11.63
N ALA A 293 11.94 -36.24 12.72
CA ALA A 293 11.01 -35.10 12.65
C ALA A 293 11.67 -33.87 12.04
N ILE A 294 12.94 -33.59 12.41
CA ILE A 294 13.70 -32.46 11.87
C ILE A 294 13.95 -32.64 10.36
N ARG A 295 14.30 -33.84 9.91
CA ARG A 295 14.45 -34.13 8.48
C ARG A 295 13.14 -33.92 7.70
N LYS A 296 12.01 -34.41 8.23
CA LYS A 296 10.69 -34.20 7.61
C LYS A 296 10.28 -32.74 7.59
N TYR A 297 10.67 -31.98 8.58
CA TYR A 297 10.48 -30.53 8.57
C TYR A 297 11.34 -29.84 7.49
N ALA A 298 12.59 -30.29 7.28
CA ALA A 298 13.44 -29.80 6.20
C ALA A 298 12.82 -30.10 4.82
N GLU A 299 12.39 -31.34 4.58
CA GLU A 299 11.74 -31.76 3.33
C GLU A 299 10.49 -30.91 3.00
N ALA A 300 9.78 -30.40 4.00
CA ALA A 300 8.60 -29.56 3.77
C ALA A 300 8.93 -28.25 3.03
N PHE A 301 10.15 -27.72 3.15
CA PHE A 301 10.56 -26.52 2.40
C PHE A 301 10.82 -26.78 0.92
N GLU A 302 11.10 -28.02 0.52
CA GLU A 302 11.30 -28.40 -0.89
C GLU A 302 10.02 -28.23 -1.73
N VAL A 303 8.87 -28.20 -1.08
CA VAL A 303 7.58 -28.06 -1.77
C VAL A 303 7.53 -26.76 -2.58
N ILE A 304 8.17 -25.67 -2.09
CA ILE A 304 8.13 -24.37 -2.75
C ILE A 304 8.91 -24.39 -4.08
N PRO A 305 10.23 -24.72 -4.12
CA PRO A 305 10.95 -24.78 -5.39
C PRO A 305 10.42 -25.89 -6.31
N ARG A 306 9.93 -27.01 -5.76
CA ARG A 306 9.28 -28.07 -6.52
C ARG A 306 8.05 -27.54 -7.27
N THR A 307 7.14 -26.85 -6.56
CA THR A 307 5.92 -26.32 -7.14
C THR A 307 6.22 -25.21 -8.18
N LEU A 308 7.27 -24.42 -7.95
CA LEU A 308 7.72 -23.43 -8.93
C LEU A 308 8.16 -24.11 -10.23
N ALA A 309 9.02 -25.15 -10.14
CA ALA A 309 9.49 -25.91 -11.30
C ALA A 309 8.33 -26.60 -12.05
N GLU A 310 7.41 -27.25 -11.32
CA GLU A 310 6.22 -27.89 -11.89
C GLU A 310 5.32 -26.86 -12.61
N SER A 311 5.15 -25.68 -12.03
CA SER A 311 4.34 -24.61 -12.62
C SER A 311 4.96 -24.03 -13.90
N ALA A 312 6.28 -24.07 -14.01
CA ALA A 312 7.01 -23.69 -15.23
C ALA A 312 7.03 -24.81 -16.29
N GLY A 313 6.50 -26.00 -15.96
CA GLY A 313 6.53 -27.15 -16.85
C GLY A 313 7.89 -27.86 -16.94
N LEU A 314 8.80 -27.59 -15.98
CA LEU A 314 10.11 -28.20 -15.88
C LEU A 314 10.03 -29.55 -15.13
N ASP A 315 11.02 -30.43 -15.34
CA ASP A 315 11.19 -31.60 -14.50
C ASP A 315 11.65 -31.18 -13.09
N ALA A 316 10.72 -31.15 -12.16
CA ALA A 316 10.98 -30.72 -10.79
C ALA A 316 12.05 -31.56 -10.10
N THR A 317 12.20 -32.86 -10.47
CA THR A 317 13.22 -33.74 -9.88
C THR A 317 14.62 -33.34 -10.31
N GLU A 318 14.77 -33.03 -11.60
CA GLU A 318 16.05 -32.60 -12.16
C GLU A 318 16.45 -31.20 -11.64
N VAL A 319 15.50 -30.26 -11.61
CA VAL A 319 15.74 -28.90 -11.08
C VAL A 319 16.14 -28.97 -9.60
N LEU A 320 15.42 -29.75 -8.78
CA LEU A 320 15.77 -29.93 -7.36
C LEU A 320 17.16 -30.56 -7.20
N ALA A 321 17.50 -31.57 -8.00
CA ALA A 321 18.84 -32.18 -7.93
C ALA A 321 19.95 -31.17 -8.23
N ARG A 322 19.74 -30.27 -9.19
CA ARG A 322 20.67 -29.17 -9.51
C ARG A 322 20.76 -28.16 -8.36
N LEU A 323 19.60 -27.77 -7.78
CA LEU A 323 19.57 -26.88 -6.62
C LEU A 323 20.30 -27.49 -5.42
N TYR A 324 20.08 -28.77 -5.12
CA TYR A 324 20.85 -29.45 -4.07
C TYR A 324 22.35 -29.40 -4.32
N THR A 325 22.78 -29.69 -5.54
CA THR A 325 24.19 -29.62 -5.91
C THR A 325 24.76 -28.22 -5.73
N ALA A 326 24.01 -27.19 -6.16
CA ALA A 326 24.44 -25.80 -6.00
C ALA A 326 24.56 -25.40 -4.52
N HIS A 327 23.59 -25.77 -3.67
CA HIS A 327 23.58 -25.39 -2.26
C HIS A 327 24.47 -26.23 -1.35
N GLN A 328 24.91 -27.45 -1.80
CA GLN A 328 25.82 -28.30 -1.05
C GLN A 328 27.30 -27.88 -1.12
N HIS A 329 27.66 -26.94 -1.97
CA HIS A 329 29.03 -26.42 -2.05
C HIS A 329 29.38 -25.70 -0.73
N ARG A 330 30.28 -26.30 0.05
CA ARG A 330 30.54 -25.90 1.44
C ARG A 330 31.55 -24.74 1.51
N PRO A 331 31.15 -23.61 2.14
CA PRO A 331 32.12 -22.56 2.48
C PRO A 331 33.24 -23.04 3.41
N ASP A 332 32.97 -24.06 4.25
CA ASP A 332 33.94 -24.58 5.21
C ASP A 332 35.12 -25.32 4.55
N ALA A 333 34.94 -25.88 3.35
CA ALA A 333 36.03 -26.51 2.61
C ALA A 333 36.96 -25.44 1.98
N ASP A 334 36.40 -24.33 1.52
CA ASP A 334 37.16 -23.24 0.92
C ASP A 334 37.85 -22.39 1.98
N ILE A 335 37.22 -22.17 3.14
CA ILE A 335 37.91 -21.53 4.29
C ILE A 335 39.07 -22.39 4.82
N ARG A 336 38.95 -23.69 4.80
CA ARG A 336 40.07 -24.58 5.13
C ARG A 336 41.17 -24.55 4.08
N LYS A 337 40.84 -24.59 2.79
CA LYS A 337 41.78 -24.42 1.69
C LYS A 337 42.50 -23.07 1.76
N ARG A 338 41.77 -21.98 1.95
CA ARG A 338 42.36 -20.63 2.13
C ARG A 338 43.26 -20.54 3.37
N LYS A 339 42.91 -21.20 4.48
CA LYS A 339 43.79 -21.29 5.68
C LYS A 339 45.02 -22.18 5.46
N GLU A 340 44.90 -23.22 4.67
CA GLU A 340 46.02 -24.08 4.32
C GLU A 340 46.92 -23.43 3.26
N GLU A 341 46.36 -22.71 2.29
CA GLU A 341 47.09 -21.90 1.29
C GLU A 341 47.74 -20.66 1.92
N SER A 342 47.09 -19.98 2.86
CA SER A 342 47.69 -18.84 3.59
C SER A 342 48.72 -19.26 4.62
N ALA A 343 48.75 -20.55 5.03
CA ALA A 343 49.78 -21.09 5.87
C ALA A 343 51.02 -21.59 5.08
N SER A 344 50.87 -21.81 3.78
CA SER A 344 51.98 -22.26 2.87
C SER A 344 52.63 -21.14 2.03
N SER A 345 52.06 -19.93 2.01
CA SER A 345 52.58 -18.78 1.29
C SER A 345 52.94 -17.61 2.22
N SER A 346 53.99 -17.83 2.99
CA SER A 346 54.78 -16.71 3.54
C SER A 346 55.98 -16.44 2.64
N GLU A 347 55.77 -16.01 1.41
CA GLU A 347 56.78 -15.37 0.56
C GLU A 347 56.12 -15.09 -0.81
N GLU A 348 56.23 -13.82 -1.19
CA GLU A 348 56.00 -13.20 -2.49
C GLU A 348 54.77 -12.33 -2.72
N GLU A 349 55.11 -11.10 -2.92
CA GLU A 349 54.35 -9.88 -3.14
C GLU A 349 53.53 -9.86 -4.46
N ASP A 350 52.51 -9.02 -4.41
CA ASP A 350 51.91 -8.26 -5.51
C ASP A 350 51.48 -9.01 -6.79
N THR A 351 50.17 -9.17 -6.92
CA THR A 351 49.43 -8.62 -8.07
C THR A 351 47.95 -9.09 -8.05
N SER A 352 47.05 -8.13 -8.32
CA SER A 352 45.67 -8.28 -8.80
C SER A 352 44.58 -8.67 -7.79
N ALA A 353 44.02 -7.62 -7.25
CA ALA A 353 42.73 -7.59 -6.56
C ALA A 353 41.57 -7.55 -7.57
N GLU A 354 41.31 -8.59 -8.34
CA GLU A 354 40.12 -8.66 -9.22
C GLU A 354 39.44 -10.03 -9.32
N THR A 355 39.73 -10.98 -8.42
CA THR A 355 39.15 -12.33 -8.50
C THR A 355 38.38 -12.76 -7.23
N SER A 356 37.90 -11.85 -6.41
CA SER A 356 37.24 -12.21 -5.15
C SER A 356 35.69 -12.08 -5.12
N GLU A 357 35.04 -11.72 -6.21
CA GLU A 357 33.58 -11.53 -6.23
C GLU A 357 32.77 -12.71 -6.77
N SER A 358 33.36 -13.73 -7.38
CA SER A 358 32.64 -14.82 -8.04
C SER A 358 32.48 -16.13 -7.25
N GLU A 359 33.09 -16.28 -6.08
CA GLU A 359 33.10 -17.57 -5.34
C GLU A 359 32.13 -17.70 -4.17
N ASP A 360 31.39 -16.64 -3.81
CA ASP A 360 30.47 -16.66 -2.62
C ASP A 360 28.99 -16.74 -2.97
N GLN A 361 28.56 -16.97 -4.21
CA GLN A 361 27.17 -16.75 -4.67
C GLN A 361 26.30 -18.01 -4.84
N TYR A 362 26.75 -19.21 -4.57
CA TYR A 362 25.98 -20.46 -4.78
C TYR A 362 24.72 -20.59 -3.90
N TRP A 363 24.66 -19.94 -2.75
CA TRP A 363 23.47 -19.93 -1.88
C TRP A 363 22.32 -19.05 -2.41
N THR A 364 22.55 -18.33 -3.50
CA THR A 364 21.59 -17.45 -4.17
C THR A 364 20.85 -18.14 -5.31
N THR A 365 21.25 -19.37 -5.65
CA THR A 365 20.68 -20.13 -6.76
C THR A 365 19.22 -20.54 -6.48
N GLY A 366 18.32 -20.10 -7.33
CA GLY A 366 16.88 -20.38 -7.28
C GLY A 366 16.36 -21.04 -8.56
N VAL A 367 15.05 -21.23 -8.62
CA VAL A 367 14.35 -21.81 -9.79
C VAL A 367 14.15 -20.72 -10.84
N ASP A 368 14.50 -21.01 -12.08
CA ASP A 368 14.23 -20.19 -13.25
C ASP A 368 12.88 -20.58 -13.88
N LEU A 369 11.97 -19.64 -13.99
CA LEU A 369 10.64 -19.83 -14.56
C LEU A 369 10.53 -19.38 -16.01
N GLU A 370 11.45 -18.52 -16.47
CA GLU A 370 11.37 -17.86 -17.76
C GLU A 370 12.35 -18.42 -18.80
N SER A 371 13.41 -19.11 -18.34
CA SER A 371 14.42 -19.67 -19.22
C SER A 371 13.86 -20.78 -20.09
N MET A 372 14.01 -20.62 -21.40
CA MET A 372 13.82 -21.70 -22.37
C MET A 372 14.98 -22.70 -22.37
N ASP A 373 16.04 -22.40 -21.66
CA ASP A 373 17.21 -23.28 -21.53
C ASP A 373 16.91 -24.37 -20.48
N SER A 374 17.33 -25.58 -20.77
CA SER A 374 17.07 -26.79 -19.97
C SER A 374 17.70 -26.80 -18.57
N THR A 375 18.29 -25.71 -18.10
CA THR A 375 18.96 -25.66 -16.79
C THR A 375 17.94 -25.50 -15.66
N GLY A 376 16.93 -24.65 -15.81
CA GLY A 376 15.88 -24.40 -14.83
C GLY A 376 16.37 -23.79 -13.52
N VAL A 377 17.59 -23.22 -13.48
CA VAL A 377 18.18 -22.57 -12.31
C VAL A 377 18.83 -21.26 -12.69
N LEU A 378 18.70 -20.26 -11.79
CA LEU A 378 19.23 -18.90 -11.96
C LEU A 378 19.83 -18.37 -10.65
N ASP A 379 20.64 -17.33 -10.73
CA ASP A 379 21.03 -16.55 -9.55
C ASP A 379 19.97 -15.49 -9.24
N ALA A 380 19.28 -15.68 -8.11
CA ALA A 380 18.16 -14.80 -7.72
C ALA A 380 18.61 -13.39 -7.34
N VAL A 381 19.87 -13.19 -6.95
CA VAL A 381 20.40 -11.86 -6.59
C VAL A 381 20.74 -11.06 -7.84
N ASP A 382 21.40 -11.70 -8.81
CA ASP A 382 21.77 -11.07 -10.08
C ASP A 382 20.54 -10.63 -10.87
N GLU A 383 19.48 -11.45 -10.88
CA GLU A 383 18.19 -11.12 -11.50
C GLU A 383 17.32 -10.16 -10.65
N GLY A 384 17.78 -9.80 -9.44
CA GLY A 384 17.06 -8.89 -8.56
C GLY A 384 15.79 -9.49 -7.93
N ILE A 385 15.68 -10.82 -7.86
CA ILE A 385 14.57 -11.53 -7.23
C ILE A 385 14.84 -11.63 -5.73
N LEU A 386 14.40 -10.60 -5.01
CA LEU A 386 14.66 -10.44 -3.57
C LEU A 386 13.37 -10.45 -2.77
N ASP A 387 13.37 -11.16 -1.67
CA ASP A 387 12.28 -11.24 -0.71
C ASP A 387 12.65 -10.57 0.62
N LEU A 388 11.64 -10.07 1.34
CA LEU A 388 11.82 -9.55 2.69
C LEU A 388 12.07 -10.68 3.69
N MET A 389 13.18 -10.60 4.41
CA MET A 389 13.50 -11.56 5.47
C MET A 389 12.40 -11.65 6.54
N VAL A 390 11.84 -10.50 6.93
CA VAL A 390 10.76 -10.45 7.93
C VAL A 390 9.54 -11.22 7.45
N SER A 391 9.10 -11.02 6.22
CA SER A 391 7.93 -11.69 5.65
C SER A 391 8.13 -13.20 5.59
N LYS A 392 9.28 -13.67 5.09
CA LYS A 392 9.62 -15.10 5.07
C LYS A 392 9.68 -15.70 6.47
N SER A 393 10.31 -15.02 7.41
CA SER A 393 10.41 -15.48 8.80
C SER A 393 9.02 -15.64 9.46
N TRP A 394 8.13 -14.67 9.25
CA TRP A 394 6.75 -14.76 9.74
C TRP A 394 5.95 -15.86 9.06
N ALA A 395 6.09 -16.02 7.74
CA ALA A 395 5.43 -17.09 6.99
C ALA A 395 5.81 -18.47 7.54
N ILE A 396 7.11 -18.73 7.75
CA ILE A 396 7.60 -19.98 8.30
C ILE A 396 7.09 -20.21 9.73
N ARG A 397 7.12 -19.19 10.58
CA ARG A 397 6.61 -19.30 11.96
C ARG A 397 5.13 -19.63 12.00
N LEU A 398 4.31 -18.90 11.24
CA LEU A 398 2.86 -19.13 11.21
C LEU A 398 2.51 -20.49 10.61
N ALA A 399 3.20 -20.91 9.55
CA ALA A 399 3.03 -22.24 8.96
C ALA A 399 3.39 -23.35 9.96
N THR A 400 4.49 -23.19 10.70
CA THR A 400 4.90 -24.13 11.74
C THR A 400 3.91 -24.22 12.89
N GLU A 401 3.38 -23.06 13.34
CA GLU A 401 2.34 -23.02 14.38
C GLU A 401 1.04 -23.69 13.93
N ALA A 402 0.64 -23.46 12.67
CA ALA A 402 -0.54 -24.10 12.10
C ALA A 402 -0.37 -25.63 12.02
N ALA A 403 0.78 -26.10 11.51
CA ALA A 403 1.08 -27.52 11.42
C ALA A 403 1.12 -28.16 12.83
N ARG A 404 1.76 -27.50 13.80
CA ARG A 404 1.78 -27.95 15.19
C ARG A 404 0.39 -28.06 15.78
N THR A 405 -0.47 -27.08 15.50
CA THR A 405 -1.86 -27.10 15.98
C THR A 405 -2.62 -28.29 15.39
N VAL A 406 -2.50 -28.54 14.09
CA VAL A 406 -3.13 -29.70 13.44
C VAL A 406 -2.62 -31.02 14.03
N LEU A 407 -1.30 -31.15 14.23
CA LEU A 407 -0.68 -32.35 14.79
C LEU A 407 -1.06 -32.60 16.25
N SER A 408 -1.45 -31.56 16.98
CA SER A 408 -1.86 -31.68 18.40
C SER A 408 -3.36 -31.95 18.59
N VAL A 409 -4.14 -32.08 17.50
CA VAL A 409 -5.58 -32.41 17.58
C VAL A 409 -5.77 -33.89 17.73
N ASP A 410 -6.32 -34.31 18.87
CA ASP A 410 -6.63 -35.73 19.16
C ASP A 410 -8.04 -36.10 18.72
N GLN A 411 -8.98 -35.16 18.80
CA GLN A 411 -10.39 -35.42 18.50
C GLN A 411 -11.10 -34.19 17.95
N ILE A 412 -11.94 -34.41 16.93
CA ILE A 412 -12.80 -33.37 16.35
C ILE A 412 -14.26 -33.66 16.75
N ILE A 413 -14.88 -32.74 17.47
CA ILE A 413 -16.29 -32.82 17.85
C ILE A 413 -17.06 -31.82 16.99
N VAL A 414 -17.96 -32.35 16.14
CA VAL A 414 -18.85 -31.53 15.32
C VAL A 414 -20.22 -31.51 15.98
N ALA A 415 -20.65 -30.35 16.45
CA ALA A 415 -22.02 -30.17 16.92
C ALA A 415 -22.97 -30.11 15.71
N ARG A 416 -24.11 -30.82 15.78
CA ARG A 416 -25.20 -30.60 14.85
C ARG A 416 -25.70 -29.17 15.03
N GLN A 417 -26.03 -28.50 13.94
CA GLN A 417 -26.73 -27.22 14.02
C GLN A 417 -28.01 -27.44 14.84
N ALA A 418 -28.16 -26.71 15.93
CA ALA A 418 -29.39 -26.67 16.63
C ALA A 418 -30.45 -26.16 15.65
N GLY A 419 -31.44 -27.00 15.34
CA GLY A 419 -32.57 -26.56 14.53
C GLY A 419 -33.13 -25.30 15.16
N GLY A 420 -33.20 -24.20 14.43
CA GLY A 420 -33.85 -22.98 14.86
C GLY A 420 -35.29 -23.29 15.30
N PRO A 421 -35.96 -22.40 16.03
CA PRO A 421 -37.34 -22.58 16.42
C PRO A 421 -38.14 -22.92 15.17
N LYS A 422 -38.81 -24.08 15.19
CA LYS A 422 -39.71 -24.47 14.11
C LYS A 422 -40.72 -23.35 13.94
N PRO A 423 -40.98 -22.86 12.72
CA PRO A 423 -42.09 -21.93 12.52
C PRO A 423 -43.35 -22.58 13.07
N PRO A 424 -44.24 -21.82 13.73
CA PRO A 424 -45.51 -22.36 14.24
C PRO A 424 -46.18 -23.12 13.09
N GLY A 425 -46.47 -24.41 13.34
CA GLY A 425 -47.19 -25.20 12.36
C GLY A 425 -48.51 -24.50 12.07
N GLN A 426 -48.89 -24.31 10.82
CA GLN A 426 -50.24 -23.92 10.45
C GLN A 426 -51.17 -24.88 11.16
N ASN A 427 -52.00 -24.36 12.09
CA ASN A 427 -53.09 -25.11 12.67
C ASN A 427 -54.08 -25.42 11.56
N PRO A 428 -54.30 -26.72 11.22
CA PRO A 428 -55.28 -27.09 10.20
C PRO A 428 -56.70 -27.01 10.72
N GLY A 429 -57.13 -25.86 11.22
CA GLY A 429 -58.42 -25.75 11.87
C GLY A 429 -59.04 -24.35 11.93
N TRP A 430 -58.54 -23.42 11.11
CA TRP A 430 -59.06 -22.05 11.15
C TRP A 430 -59.77 -21.59 9.86
N ASP A 431 -60.08 -22.53 8.94
CA ASP A 431 -60.85 -22.24 7.73
C ASP A 431 -62.14 -23.09 7.62
N GLU A 432 -62.86 -23.32 8.74
CA GLU A 432 -64.25 -23.75 8.72
C GLU A 432 -65.01 -22.95 9.83
N ASP A 433 -65.49 -21.74 9.39
CA ASP A 433 -66.83 -21.20 9.71
C ASP A 433 -67.08 -19.93 8.91
#